data_5a9f8be39454b71409783c1d88d1d54a
#
_entry.id   5a9f8be39454b71409783c1d88d1d54a
#
_cell.length_a   1.000
_cell.length_b   1.000
_cell.length_c   1.000
_cell.angle_alpha   90.00
_cell.angle_beta   90.00
_cell.angle_gamma   90.00
#
_symmetry.space_group_name_H-M   'P 1'
#
loop_
_entity.id
_entity.type
_entity.pdbx_description
1 polymer ?
#
loop_
_entity_poly.entity_id
_entity_poly.type
_entity_poly.pdbx_seq_one_letter_code
_entity_poly.pdbx_strand_id
1 'polypeptide(L)'
;MRLRPLYHFVPLGAATALLLSGCADAAQPETADRRTSSAKPSKTPEEQKTSAPDSGKPWEPDDAMQRAERALDAYDEDDSAVQRADSGSAHLADGVRRTFRAPGKRWYRLDLTCDTSGVREVTLTLTRGSAEQAYGIGCGDPEADQFNIPPGTPFTARVDAVRTGTGLVLWRLNTVAREDVDGCDNDIEGCGG
;
A
#
# COMPACT_ATOMS: atom_id res chain seq x y z
N MET A 1 -30.31 -1.96 -39.46
CA MET A 1 -29.46 -0.82 -39.85
C MET A 1 -29.72 0.32 -38.86
N ARG A 2 -28.82 0.58 -37.91
CA ARG A 2 -28.91 1.71 -37.01
C ARG A 2 -27.58 2.46 -37.09
N LEU A 3 -27.68 3.73 -37.50
CA LEU A 3 -26.62 4.68 -37.70
C LEU A 3 -26.03 5.10 -36.33
N ARG A 4 -24.71 5.06 -36.20
CA ARG A 4 -23.97 5.57 -35.06
C ARG A 4 -23.63 7.04 -35.27
N PRO A 5 -23.81 7.94 -34.32
CA PRO A 5 -23.29 9.31 -34.42
C PRO A 5 -21.81 9.33 -34.03
N LEU A 6 -21.02 9.92 -34.91
CA LEU A 6 -19.63 10.29 -34.68
C LEU A 6 -19.57 11.57 -33.85
N TYR A 7 -19.02 11.52 -32.67
CA TYR A 7 -18.67 12.70 -31.89
C TYR A 7 -17.19 13.05 -32.09
N HIS A 8 -16.99 14.20 -32.71
CA HIS A 8 -15.68 14.84 -32.84
C HIS A 8 -15.38 15.60 -31.54
N PHE A 9 -14.32 15.26 -30.84
CA PHE A 9 -13.76 16.06 -29.77
C PHE A 9 -12.66 16.97 -30.32
N VAL A 10 -12.85 18.26 -30.13
CA VAL A 10 -11.90 19.34 -30.39
C VAL A 10 -11.08 19.55 -29.10
N PRO A 11 -9.75 19.55 -29.13
CA PRO A 11 -8.95 19.93 -27.97
C PRO A 11 -8.77 21.45 -27.95
N LEU A 12 -9.21 22.09 -26.88
CA LEU A 12 -8.88 23.49 -26.58
C LEU A 12 -7.70 23.51 -25.61
N GLY A 13 -6.57 24.01 -26.07
CA GLY A 13 -5.41 24.27 -25.24
C GLY A 13 -5.57 25.56 -24.43
N ALA A 14 -5.07 25.56 -23.21
CA ALA A 14 -4.74 26.76 -22.47
C ALA A 14 -3.42 26.54 -21.71
N ALA A 15 -2.40 27.24 -22.17
CA ALA A 15 -1.13 27.40 -21.49
C ALA A 15 -1.26 28.53 -20.45
N THR A 16 -0.84 28.29 -19.23
CA THR A 16 -0.57 29.36 -18.26
C THR A 16 0.74 29.09 -17.54
N ALA A 17 1.74 29.85 -17.90
CA ALA A 17 3.01 29.98 -17.21
C ALA A 17 2.86 31.02 -16.09
N LEU A 18 3.32 30.70 -14.88
CA LEU A 18 3.59 31.68 -13.82
C LEU A 18 4.93 31.36 -13.17
N LEU A 19 5.86 32.24 -13.48
CA LEU A 19 7.15 32.41 -12.82
C LEU A 19 6.94 33.23 -11.54
N LEU A 20 7.45 32.81 -10.42
CA LEU A 20 7.76 33.69 -9.28
C LEU A 20 9.00 33.20 -8.56
N SER A 21 10.03 34.00 -8.79
CA SER A 21 11.29 34.09 -8.06
C SER A 21 11.05 34.64 -6.65
N GLY A 22 11.83 34.18 -5.69
CA GLY A 22 11.91 34.77 -4.36
C GLY A 22 13.13 34.26 -3.60
N CYS A 23 14.23 35.01 -3.72
CA CYS A 23 15.40 34.91 -2.84
C CYS A 23 15.11 35.62 -1.52
N ALA A 24 15.54 35.06 -0.40
CA ALA A 24 15.94 35.84 0.77
C ALA A 24 16.95 35.06 1.61
N ASP A 25 18.10 35.61 1.66
CA ASP A 25 19.29 35.45 2.47
C ASP A 25 19.07 36.04 3.88
N ALA A 26 19.55 35.43 4.95
CA ALA A 26 20.02 36.07 6.17
C ALA A 26 20.58 35.05 7.18
N ALA A 27 21.89 34.95 7.24
CA ALA A 27 22.78 35.33 8.35
C ALA A 27 22.58 34.68 9.72
N GLN A 28 23.62 33.98 10.14
CA GLN A 28 24.00 33.61 11.52
C GLN A 28 24.22 34.83 12.42
N PRO A 29 24.19 34.70 13.77
CA PRO A 29 25.48 34.57 14.45
C PRO A 29 25.55 33.53 15.59
N GLU A 30 26.81 33.15 15.81
CA GLU A 30 27.35 32.39 16.91
C GLU A 30 27.10 33.08 18.28
N THR A 31 26.91 32.27 19.31
CA THR A 31 27.49 32.57 20.64
C THR A 31 27.79 31.27 21.38
N ALA A 32 29.03 31.12 21.70
CA ALA A 32 29.59 30.17 22.64
C ALA A 32 29.14 30.49 24.07
N ASP A 33 28.78 29.50 24.85
CA ASP A 33 29.07 29.53 26.28
C ASP A 33 29.34 28.12 26.85
N ARG A 34 30.46 28.12 27.51
CA ARG A 34 31.19 27.00 28.07
C ARG A 34 30.81 26.90 29.53
N ARG A 35 30.22 25.79 29.98
CA ARG A 35 30.28 25.44 31.39
C ARG A 35 30.49 23.94 31.61
N THR A 36 31.68 23.69 32.09
CA THR A 36 32.17 22.51 32.81
C THR A 36 31.35 22.26 34.06
N SER A 37 30.92 21.05 34.30
CA SER A 37 30.91 20.46 35.64
C SER A 37 30.58 18.98 35.63
N SER A 38 31.53 18.25 36.05
CA SER A 38 31.54 17.21 37.11
C SER A 38 30.85 15.88 36.87
N ALA A 39 31.72 14.95 36.80
CA ALA A 39 31.52 13.52 36.87
C ALA A 39 30.84 13.06 38.19
N LYS A 40 29.99 12.03 38.08
CA LYS A 40 29.88 10.97 39.09
C LYS A 40 29.41 9.68 38.45
N PRO A 41 29.86 8.54 38.93
CA PRO A 41 30.06 7.34 38.16
C PRO A 41 28.97 6.26 38.31
N SER A 42 29.06 5.33 37.37
CA SER A 42 28.63 3.90 37.50
C SER A 42 27.16 3.59 37.75
N LYS A 43 26.53 3.16 36.69
CA LYS A 43 25.77 1.89 36.78
C LYS A 43 26.16 1.05 35.57
N THR A 44 26.55 -0.17 35.88
CA THR A 44 26.85 -1.28 35.00
C THR A 44 25.84 -1.36 33.84
N PRO A 45 26.28 -1.50 32.58
CA PRO A 45 25.35 -1.85 31.52
C PRO A 45 24.88 -3.28 31.76
N GLU A 46 23.61 -3.43 32.03
CA GLU A 46 22.92 -4.69 31.89
C GLU A 46 23.16 -5.17 30.46
N GLU A 47 23.78 -6.31 30.35
CA GLU A 47 24.10 -7.02 29.12
C GLU A 47 22.77 -7.29 28.40
N GLN A 48 22.43 -6.40 27.49
CA GLN A 48 21.31 -6.54 26.57
C GLN A 48 21.70 -7.68 25.63
N LYS A 49 21.21 -8.88 25.98
CA LYS A 49 21.35 -10.10 25.20
C LYS A 49 20.80 -9.83 23.81
N THR A 50 21.66 -9.37 22.92
CA THR A 50 21.41 -9.22 21.49
C THR A 50 21.16 -10.64 20.97
N SER A 51 19.91 -11.02 20.83
CA SER A 51 19.56 -12.21 20.08
C SER A 51 20.10 -12.02 18.69
N ALA A 52 21.02 -12.86 18.29
CA ALA A 52 21.54 -12.86 16.94
C ALA A 52 20.37 -12.99 15.95
N PRO A 53 20.32 -12.19 14.87
CA PRO A 53 19.27 -12.32 13.88
C PRO A 53 19.32 -13.74 13.31
N ASP A 54 18.16 -14.39 13.29
CA ASP A 54 17.97 -15.70 12.66
C ASP A 54 18.41 -15.60 11.20
N SER A 55 19.47 -16.35 10.87
CA SER A 55 20.16 -16.29 9.58
C SER A 55 19.26 -16.87 8.49
N GLY A 56 18.35 -16.10 7.92
CA GLY A 56 17.54 -16.55 6.82
C GLY A 56 16.27 -15.77 6.51
N LYS A 57 15.80 -14.93 7.44
CA LYS A 57 14.63 -14.06 7.15
C LYS A 57 15.08 -12.66 6.77
N PRO A 58 14.49 -12.05 5.72
CA PRO A 58 14.69 -10.64 5.46
C PRO A 58 14.37 -9.83 6.72
N TRP A 59 15.23 -8.86 7.04
CA TRP A 59 15.00 -7.98 8.19
C TRP A 59 13.74 -7.13 7.96
N GLU A 60 12.85 -7.11 8.96
CA GLU A 60 11.70 -6.21 9.04
C GLU A 60 11.90 -5.19 10.15
N PRO A 61 11.50 -3.92 9.97
CA PRO A 61 11.39 -2.99 11.08
C PRO A 61 10.39 -3.54 12.12
N ASP A 62 10.74 -3.50 13.40
CA ASP A 62 9.96 -4.13 14.50
C ASP A 62 8.47 -3.74 14.54
N ASP A 63 8.10 -2.61 13.96
CA ASP A 63 6.74 -2.06 13.95
C ASP A 63 6.05 -2.07 12.57
N ALA A 64 6.73 -2.54 11.50
CA ALA A 64 6.17 -2.55 10.13
C ALA A 64 4.89 -3.39 10.04
N MET A 65 4.88 -4.58 10.64
CA MET A 65 3.70 -5.44 10.68
C MET A 65 2.52 -4.75 11.35
N GLN A 66 2.75 -4.11 12.50
CA GLN A 66 1.71 -3.41 13.25
C GLN A 66 1.17 -2.19 12.48
N ARG A 67 2.03 -1.47 11.73
CA ARG A 67 1.57 -0.35 10.89
C ARG A 67 0.70 -0.85 9.75
N ALA A 68 1.12 -1.88 9.05
CA ALA A 68 0.36 -2.49 7.97
C ALA A 68 -0.95 -3.11 8.45
N GLU A 69 -0.97 -3.76 9.62
CA GLU A 69 -2.21 -4.25 10.23
C GLU A 69 -3.19 -3.12 10.53
N ARG A 70 -2.73 -2.00 11.11
CA ARG A 70 -3.59 -0.82 11.36
C ARG A 70 -4.15 -0.23 10.07
N ALA A 71 -3.36 -0.19 8.99
CA ALA A 71 -3.85 0.27 7.70
C ALA A 71 -4.98 -0.62 7.15
N LEU A 72 -4.87 -1.94 7.33
CA LEU A 72 -5.94 -2.88 6.97
C LEU A 72 -7.17 -2.76 7.88
N ASP A 73 -6.98 -2.42 9.15
CA ASP A 73 -8.07 -2.29 10.13
C ASP A 73 -8.82 -0.96 10.00
N ALA A 74 -8.27 0.02 9.28
CA ALA A 74 -8.86 1.35 9.17
C ALA A 74 -10.32 1.36 8.65
N TYR A 75 -10.71 0.33 7.91
CA TYR A 75 -12.05 0.19 7.32
C TYR A 75 -12.92 -0.87 8.00
N ASP A 76 -12.38 -1.64 8.97
CA ASP A 76 -13.11 -2.76 9.58
C ASP A 76 -13.99 -2.35 10.77
N GLU A 77 -13.94 -1.09 11.23
CA GLU A 77 -14.57 -0.68 12.49
C GLU A 77 -16.10 -0.70 12.52
N ASP A 78 -16.78 -0.68 11.35
CA ASP A 78 -18.25 -0.55 11.31
C ASP A 78 -18.99 -1.70 10.58
N ASP A 79 -18.31 -2.70 10.02
CA ASP A 79 -18.97 -3.68 9.15
C ASP A 79 -19.04 -5.08 9.75
N SER A 80 -20.05 -5.31 10.58
CA SER A 80 -20.37 -6.64 11.15
C SER A 80 -20.78 -7.69 10.10
N ALA A 81 -20.97 -7.30 8.83
CA ALA A 81 -21.36 -8.17 7.72
C ALA A 81 -20.15 -8.66 6.91
N VAL A 82 -18.98 -8.08 7.09
CA VAL A 82 -17.74 -8.47 6.41
C VAL A 82 -17.26 -9.82 6.93
N GLN A 83 -17.10 -10.78 6.03
CA GLN A 83 -16.52 -12.08 6.36
C GLN A 83 -15.18 -12.25 5.67
N ARG A 84 -14.12 -12.44 6.43
CA ARG A 84 -12.77 -12.71 5.89
C ARG A 84 -12.74 -14.05 5.16
N ALA A 85 -12.38 -14.01 3.87
CA ALA A 85 -12.24 -15.18 3.02
C ALA A 85 -10.79 -15.67 2.91
N ASP A 86 -9.81 -14.75 2.92
CA ASP A 86 -8.37 -15.03 2.88
C ASP A 86 -7.58 -13.87 3.49
N SER A 87 -6.38 -14.11 3.97
CA SER A 87 -5.45 -13.08 4.39
C SER A 87 -4.03 -13.60 4.42
N GLY A 88 -3.06 -12.70 4.42
CA GLY A 88 -1.66 -13.09 4.55
C GLY A 88 -0.70 -11.93 4.44
N SER A 89 0.58 -12.26 4.52
CA SER A 89 1.69 -11.34 4.36
C SER A 89 2.81 -11.99 3.57
N ALA A 90 3.65 -11.17 2.96
CA ALA A 90 4.89 -11.60 2.31
C ALA A 90 5.96 -10.52 2.46
N HIS A 91 7.22 -10.93 2.47
CA HIS A 91 8.31 -9.97 2.36
C HIS A 91 8.36 -9.36 0.96
N LEU A 92 8.65 -8.08 0.91
CA LEU A 92 8.76 -7.35 -0.35
C LEU A 92 9.78 -7.98 -1.31
N ALA A 93 10.88 -8.53 -0.77
CA ALA A 93 11.92 -9.19 -1.55
C ALA A 93 11.44 -10.48 -2.25
N ASP A 94 10.40 -11.11 -1.74
CA ASP A 94 9.80 -12.33 -2.32
C ASP A 94 8.66 -12.00 -3.29
N GLY A 95 8.06 -10.82 -3.12
CA GLY A 95 6.84 -10.43 -3.82
C GLY A 95 5.63 -11.25 -3.39
N VAL A 96 4.51 -11.02 -4.05
CA VAL A 96 3.25 -11.75 -3.83
C VAL A 96 2.77 -12.35 -5.14
N ARG A 97 2.39 -13.60 -5.13
CA ARG A 97 1.59 -14.21 -6.20
C ARG A 97 0.56 -15.13 -5.56
N ARG A 98 -0.67 -14.66 -5.46
CA ARG A 98 -1.75 -15.37 -4.80
C ARG A 98 -2.94 -15.55 -5.74
N THR A 99 -3.43 -16.77 -5.86
CA THR A 99 -4.69 -17.05 -6.57
C THR A 99 -5.81 -17.21 -5.56
N PHE A 100 -6.80 -16.37 -5.66
CA PHE A 100 -7.98 -16.34 -4.81
C PHE A 100 -9.17 -16.99 -5.49
N ARG A 101 -10.03 -17.58 -4.68
CA ARG A 101 -11.32 -18.08 -5.13
C ARG A 101 -12.39 -17.05 -4.79
N ALA A 102 -13.22 -16.70 -5.78
CA ALA A 102 -14.35 -15.79 -5.62
C ALA A 102 -15.67 -16.45 -6.03
N PRO A 103 -16.04 -17.59 -5.39
CA PRO A 103 -17.22 -18.37 -5.80
C PRO A 103 -18.54 -17.72 -5.37
N GLY A 104 -19.63 -18.18 -5.98
CA GLY A 104 -20.98 -17.85 -5.53
C GLY A 104 -21.52 -16.57 -6.13
N LYS A 105 -22.25 -15.80 -5.32
CA LYS A 105 -22.93 -14.56 -5.72
C LYS A 105 -22.51 -13.35 -4.90
N ARG A 106 -21.65 -13.56 -3.89
CA ARG A 106 -21.13 -12.48 -3.03
C ARG A 106 -20.03 -11.74 -3.75
N TRP A 107 -19.96 -10.46 -3.52
CA TRP A 107 -18.85 -9.62 -3.91
C TRP A 107 -17.68 -9.80 -2.95
N TYR A 108 -16.51 -9.43 -3.41
CA TYR A 108 -15.29 -9.50 -2.62
C TYR A 108 -14.60 -8.14 -2.66
N ARG A 109 -13.92 -7.81 -1.60
CA ARG A 109 -13.01 -6.68 -1.53
C ARG A 109 -11.63 -7.20 -1.16
N LEU A 110 -10.66 -6.94 -2.00
CA LEU A 110 -9.25 -7.18 -1.71
C LEU A 110 -8.66 -5.90 -1.15
N ASP A 111 -8.31 -5.90 0.13
CA ASP A 111 -7.59 -4.85 0.80
C ASP A 111 -6.10 -5.19 0.76
N LEU A 112 -5.25 -4.26 0.34
CA LEU A 112 -3.82 -4.47 0.22
C LEU A 112 -3.05 -3.24 0.70
N THR A 113 -2.00 -3.46 1.46
CA THR A 113 -1.09 -2.42 1.93
C THR A 113 0.35 -2.90 1.91
N CYS A 114 1.28 -1.97 1.93
CA CYS A 114 2.69 -2.27 2.13
C CYS A 114 3.33 -1.29 3.12
N ASP A 115 4.25 -1.82 3.94
CA ASP A 115 5.09 -1.01 4.81
C ASP A 115 6.56 -1.34 4.51
N THR A 116 7.32 -0.35 4.09
CA THR A 116 8.64 -0.57 3.51
C THR A 116 9.63 0.52 3.90
N SER A 117 10.92 0.19 3.81
CA SER A 117 12.01 1.14 3.87
C SER A 117 12.70 1.22 2.50
N GLY A 118 12.71 2.41 1.92
CA GLY A 118 13.38 2.68 0.64
C GLY A 118 12.52 2.45 -0.62
N VAL A 119 11.30 1.95 -0.48
CA VAL A 119 10.33 1.79 -1.57
C VAL A 119 9.08 2.59 -1.23
N ARG A 120 8.62 3.46 -2.12
CA ARG A 120 7.45 4.32 -1.91
C ARG A 120 6.18 3.76 -2.51
N GLU A 121 6.32 2.93 -3.53
CA GLU A 121 5.21 2.39 -4.28
C GLU A 121 5.58 1.01 -4.81
N VAL A 122 4.62 0.09 -4.80
CA VAL A 122 4.70 -1.21 -5.48
C VAL A 122 3.56 -1.32 -6.48
N THR A 123 3.72 -2.18 -7.48
CA THR A 123 2.66 -2.42 -8.46
C THR A 123 1.92 -3.71 -8.10
N LEU A 124 0.61 -3.58 -7.86
CA LEU A 124 -0.31 -4.70 -7.82
C LEU A 124 -0.84 -4.97 -9.23
N THR A 125 -0.80 -6.22 -9.67
CA THR A 125 -1.44 -6.68 -10.90
C THR A 125 -2.56 -7.67 -10.55
N LEU A 126 -3.78 -7.37 -10.95
CA LEU A 126 -4.94 -8.25 -10.84
C LEU A 126 -5.22 -8.90 -12.18
N THR A 127 -5.44 -10.22 -12.19
CA THR A 127 -5.65 -10.98 -13.44
C THR A 127 -6.78 -11.99 -13.28
N ARG A 128 -7.69 -12.04 -14.26
CA ARG A 128 -8.75 -13.07 -14.35
C ARG A 128 -8.98 -13.45 -15.82
N GLY A 129 -8.68 -14.67 -16.20
CA GLY A 129 -8.73 -15.08 -17.60
C GLY A 129 -7.78 -14.26 -18.46
N SER A 130 -8.32 -13.50 -19.42
CA SER A 130 -7.54 -12.60 -20.27
C SER A 130 -7.54 -11.15 -19.78
N ALA A 131 -8.33 -10.81 -18.77
CA ALA A 131 -8.34 -9.48 -18.17
C ALA A 131 -7.15 -9.31 -17.24
N GLU A 132 -6.45 -8.19 -17.37
CA GLU A 132 -5.34 -7.81 -16.50
C GLU A 132 -5.36 -6.30 -16.26
N GLN A 133 -5.24 -5.89 -15.01
CA GLN A 133 -5.18 -4.49 -14.61
C GLN A 133 -4.07 -4.28 -13.57
N ALA A 134 -3.32 -3.21 -13.72
CA ALA A 134 -2.23 -2.84 -12.80
C ALA A 134 -2.56 -1.55 -12.04
N TYR A 135 -2.18 -1.53 -10.75
CA TYR A 135 -2.40 -0.44 -9.81
C TYR A 135 -1.11 -0.11 -9.05
N GLY A 136 -0.85 1.19 -8.83
CA GLY A 136 0.18 1.65 -7.90
C GLY A 136 -0.37 1.60 -6.48
N ILE A 137 0.40 1.03 -5.56
CA ILE A 137 0.09 0.92 -4.13
C ILE A 137 1.09 1.76 -3.36
N GLY A 138 0.63 2.78 -2.65
CA GLY A 138 1.48 3.60 -1.79
C GLY A 138 1.94 2.83 -0.55
N CYS A 139 3.25 2.80 -0.29
CA CYS A 139 3.77 2.11 0.88
C CYS A 139 3.91 3.05 2.07
N GLY A 140 3.36 2.64 3.22
CA GLY A 140 3.33 3.41 4.45
C GLY A 140 2.10 4.31 4.58
N ASP A 141 1.12 4.16 3.70
CA ASP A 141 -0.14 4.88 3.80
C ASP A 141 -0.94 4.40 5.03
N PRO A 142 -1.70 5.31 5.69
CA PRO A 142 -2.45 4.99 6.90
C PRO A 142 -3.66 4.09 6.65
N GLU A 143 -4.08 3.94 5.40
CA GLU A 143 -5.22 3.16 4.94
C GLU A 143 -4.78 2.23 3.81
N ALA A 144 -5.38 1.04 3.76
CA ALA A 144 -5.12 0.08 2.70
C ALA A 144 -5.84 0.47 1.39
N ASP A 145 -5.22 0.16 0.26
CA ASP A 145 -5.90 0.24 -1.04
C ASP A 145 -6.96 -0.87 -1.15
N GLN A 146 -8.12 -0.53 -1.67
CA GLN A 146 -9.28 -1.42 -1.79
C GLN A 146 -9.63 -1.69 -3.24
N PHE A 147 -9.87 -2.96 -3.55
CA PHE A 147 -10.19 -3.43 -4.90
C PHE A 147 -11.46 -4.28 -4.88
N ASN A 148 -12.46 -3.86 -5.62
CA ASN A 148 -13.74 -4.55 -5.74
C ASN A 148 -13.66 -5.67 -6.78
N ILE A 149 -13.97 -6.87 -6.34
CA ILE A 149 -13.85 -8.10 -7.11
C ILE A 149 -15.23 -8.74 -7.23
N PRO A 150 -15.84 -8.75 -8.41
CA PRO A 150 -17.12 -9.43 -8.61
C PRO A 150 -16.95 -10.94 -8.44
N PRO A 151 -18.03 -11.67 -8.09
CA PRO A 151 -18.02 -13.13 -8.06
C PRO A 151 -17.67 -13.70 -9.42
N GLY A 152 -17.07 -14.90 -9.45
CA GLY A 152 -16.72 -15.55 -10.70
C GLY A 152 -15.61 -16.58 -10.57
N THR A 153 -14.89 -16.77 -11.66
CA THR A 153 -13.71 -17.64 -11.70
C THR A 153 -12.61 -17.12 -10.80
N PRO A 154 -11.66 -17.98 -10.38
CA PRO A 154 -10.51 -17.53 -9.59
C PRO A 154 -9.75 -16.38 -10.27
N PHE A 155 -9.19 -15.49 -9.47
CA PHE A 155 -8.34 -14.41 -9.92
C PHE A 155 -6.97 -14.46 -9.21
N THR A 156 -5.97 -13.85 -9.80
CA THR A 156 -4.62 -13.76 -9.24
C THR A 156 -4.29 -12.32 -8.91
N ALA A 157 -3.78 -12.09 -7.71
CA ALA A 157 -3.10 -10.86 -7.34
C ALA A 157 -1.59 -11.11 -7.33
N ARG A 158 -0.84 -10.20 -7.96
CA ARG A 158 0.61 -10.25 -8.04
C ARG A 158 1.21 -8.90 -7.66
N VAL A 159 2.18 -8.92 -6.75
CA VAL A 159 3.10 -7.82 -6.50
C VAL A 159 4.50 -8.34 -6.84
N ASP A 160 5.20 -7.66 -7.73
CA ASP A 160 6.52 -8.10 -8.15
C ASP A 160 7.55 -7.90 -7.02
N ALA A 161 8.50 -8.82 -6.92
CA ALA A 161 9.56 -8.76 -5.93
C ALA A 161 10.45 -7.52 -6.13
N VAL A 162 10.68 -6.77 -5.05
CA VAL A 162 11.57 -5.61 -5.05
C VAL A 162 12.75 -5.90 -4.13
N ARG A 163 13.94 -6.03 -4.71
CA ARG A 163 15.15 -6.45 -3.99
C ARG A 163 15.97 -5.31 -3.40
N THR A 164 15.65 -4.07 -3.76
CA THR A 164 16.40 -2.87 -3.36
C THR A 164 15.88 -2.23 -2.07
N GLY A 165 14.80 -2.74 -1.50
CA GLY A 165 14.21 -2.28 -0.25
C GLY A 165 13.93 -3.42 0.71
N THR A 166 13.61 -3.05 1.94
CA THR A 166 13.10 -3.97 2.96
C THR A 166 11.65 -3.63 3.27
N GLY A 167 10.88 -4.61 3.70
CA GLY A 167 9.49 -4.40 4.09
C GLY A 167 8.60 -5.58 3.75
N LEU A 168 7.33 -5.36 3.90
CA LEU A 168 6.30 -6.38 3.75
C LEU A 168 5.09 -5.83 2.99
N VAL A 169 4.33 -6.76 2.42
CA VAL A 169 3.02 -6.55 1.81
C VAL A 169 2.02 -7.40 2.58
N LEU A 170 0.92 -6.80 3.01
CA LEU A 170 -0.20 -7.49 3.64
C LEU A 170 -1.44 -7.41 2.77
N TRP A 171 -2.27 -8.44 2.83
CA TRP A 171 -3.56 -8.46 2.15
C TRP A 171 -4.65 -9.11 3.00
N ARG A 172 -5.89 -8.70 2.74
CA ARG A 172 -7.12 -9.34 3.19
C ARG A 172 -8.09 -9.44 2.01
N LEU A 173 -8.72 -10.57 1.86
CA LEU A 173 -9.84 -10.75 0.96
C LEU A 173 -11.09 -10.94 1.81
N ASN A 174 -12.02 -10.03 1.71
CA ASN A 174 -13.25 -10.02 2.44
C ASN A 174 -14.45 -10.28 1.51
N THR A 175 -15.53 -10.88 2.00
CA THR A 175 -16.80 -10.85 1.29
C THR A 175 -17.56 -9.61 1.72
N VAL A 176 -18.16 -8.91 0.76
CA VAL A 176 -18.93 -7.69 1.00
C VAL A 176 -20.32 -7.81 0.38
N ALA A 177 -21.26 -7.03 0.89
CA ALA A 177 -22.54 -6.89 0.24
C ALA A 177 -22.41 -6.05 -1.05
N ARG A 178 -23.31 -6.26 -2.02
CA ARG A 178 -23.25 -5.52 -3.30
C ARG A 178 -23.45 -4.02 -3.10
N GLU A 179 -24.28 -3.66 -2.15
CA GLU A 179 -24.56 -2.28 -1.75
C GLU A 179 -23.39 -1.54 -1.11
N ASP A 180 -22.40 -2.29 -0.58
CA ASP A 180 -21.17 -1.74 0.04
C ASP A 180 -20.01 -1.63 -0.96
N VAL A 181 -20.27 -1.92 -2.23
CA VAL A 181 -19.28 -1.73 -3.31
C VAL A 181 -19.34 -0.30 -3.80
N ASP A 182 -18.36 0.50 -3.41
CA ASP A 182 -18.22 1.88 -3.83
C ASP A 182 -17.24 2.03 -5.01
N GLY A 183 -17.50 3.01 -5.86
CA GLY A 183 -16.62 3.36 -6.97
C GLY A 183 -16.63 2.35 -8.11
N CYS A 184 -15.48 1.76 -8.39
CA CYS A 184 -15.33 0.79 -9.47
C CYS A 184 -15.92 -0.57 -9.10
N ASP A 185 -16.84 -1.08 -9.91
CA ASP A 185 -17.46 -2.38 -9.65
C ASP A 185 -16.52 -3.57 -9.89
N ASN A 186 -15.54 -3.45 -10.77
CA ASN A 186 -14.66 -4.54 -11.18
C ASN A 186 -13.24 -4.05 -11.46
N ASP A 187 -12.41 -4.10 -10.45
CA ASP A 187 -11.02 -3.66 -10.56
C ASP A 187 -10.14 -4.62 -11.38
N ILE A 188 -10.61 -5.82 -11.73
CA ILE A 188 -9.84 -6.72 -12.60
C ILE A 188 -9.97 -6.31 -14.07
N GLU A 189 -11.12 -5.77 -14.47
CA GLU A 189 -11.37 -5.31 -15.85
C GLU A 189 -11.13 -3.80 -16.02
N GLY A 190 -10.91 -3.13 -14.91
CA GLY A 190 -10.81 -1.68 -14.83
C GLY A 190 -12.18 -1.00 -14.79
N CYS A 191 -12.19 0.22 -14.30
CA CYS A 191 -13.40 1.04 -14.29
C CYS A 191 -13.67 1.52 -15.72
N GLY A 192 -14.42 0.73 -16.46
CA GLY A 192 -14.80 1.09 -17.83
C GLY A 192 -15.51 2.44 -17.82
N GLY A 193 -14.84 3.45 -18.39
CA GLY A 193 -15.42 4.75 -18.70
C GLY A 193 -16.40 4.69 -19.88
#